data_d701e99e7678c4b1d7832d85ef114dad
#
_entry.id   d701e99e7678c4b1d7832d85ef114dad
#
_cell.length_a   1.000
_cell.length_b   1.000
_cell.length_c   1.000
_cell.angle_alpha   90.00
_cell.angle_beta   90.00
_cell.angle_gamma   90.00
#
_symmetry.space_group_name_H-M   'P 1'
#
loop_
_entity.id
_entity.type
_entity.pdbx_description
1 polymer ?
#
loop_
_entity_poly.entity_id
_entity_poly.type
_entity_poly.pdbx_seq_one_letter_code
_entity_poly.pdbx_strand_id
1 'polypeptide(L)'
;VAGGGYIWHTTGSGKTLTSFKTAQLATKLDYIDKVLFVVDRKDLDYQTMKEYDRFEKGAANSNTSTAVLKRQLEDDNAKIIITTIQKLATFIKKNAGHSIFDKRVVIIFDECHRSQFGDMHQAITKYFKKYNLFGFTGTPIFAVNAGVSKNPTLRTTEQAFGDQLHTYTIVDAINDKNVLPFRVDYIKTMDAEPDIDDKE
;
A
#
# COMPACT_ATOMS: atom_id res chain seq x y z
N VAL A 1 10.96 8.53 -15.65
CA VAL A 1 9.87 8.65 -14.68
C VAL A 1 9.39 7.25 -14.42
N ALA A 2 9.37 6.82 -13.18
CA ALA A 2 8.71 5.58 -12.80
C ALA A 2 7.21 5.75 -13.06
N GLY A 3 6.62 4.89 -13.87
CA GLY A 3 5.16 4.82 -13.99
C GLY A 3 4.58 4.26 -12.69
N GLY A 4 3.35 4.63 -12.36
CA GLY A 4 2.67 4.16 -11.16
C GLY A 4 1.23 4.61 -11.15
N GLY A 5 0.56 4.38 -10.04
CA GLY A 5 -0.80 4.81 -9.81
C GLY A 5 -1.43 4.10 -8.64
N TYR A 6 -2.70 4.39 -8.40
CA TYR A 6 -3.43 3.70 -7.34
C TYR A 6 -4.75 3.10 -7.82
N ILE A 7 -5.19 2.10 -7.08
CA ILE A 7 -6.41 1.36 -7.30
C ILE A 7 -7.29 1.54 -6.06
N TRP A 8 -8.48 2.09 -6.29
CA TRP A 8 -9.47 2.29 -5.27
C TRP A 8 -10.49 1.16 -5.29
N HIS A 9 -10.30 0.19 -4.41
CA HIS A 9 -11.22 -0.93 -4.24
C HIS A 9 -11.75 -0.98 -2.82
N THR A 10 -13.06 -1.09 -2.66
CA THR A 10 -13.71 -1.21 -1.34
C THR A 10 -13.28 -2.50 -0.62
N THR A 11 -13.46 -2.53 0.68
CA THR A 11 -13.23 -3.75 1.48
C THR A 11 -14.15 -4.88 0.98
N GLY A 12 -13.63 -6.10 0.91
CA GLY A 12 -14.37 -7.26 0.41
C GLY A 12 -14.44 -7.42 -1.12
N SER A 13 -13.91 -6.46 -1.90
CA SER A 13 -13.90 -6.49 -3.37
C SER A 13 -12.83 -7.39 -4.01
N GLY A 14 -12.07 -8.14 -3.22
CA GLY A 14 -10.93 -8.92 -3.71
C GLY A 14 -9.66 -8.11 -3.94
N LYS A 15 -9.49 -6.95 -3.28
CA LYS A 15 -8.32 -6.07 -3.37
C LYS A 15 -7.00 -6.83 -3.19
N THR A 16 -6.88 -7.65 -2.16
CA THR A 16 -5.69 -8.45 -1.87
C THR A 16 -5.37 -9.43 -3.01
N LEU A 17 -6.40 -10.08 -3.58
CA LEU A 17 -6.22 -10.97 -4.73
C LEU A 17 -5.75 -10.20 -5.96
N THR A 18 -6.34 -9.05 -6.24
CA THR A 18 -5.98 -8.20 -7.39
C THR A 18 -4.57 -7.67 -7.27
N SER A 19 -4.17 -7.18 -6.08
CA SER A 19 -2.83 -6.67 -5.83
C SER A 19 -1.77 -7.77 -5.96
N PHE A 20 -2.04 -8.96 -5.44
CA PHE A 20 -1.13 -10.09 -5.58
C PHE A 20 -1.04 -10.60 -7.03
N LYS A 21 -2.17 -10.63 -7.74
CA LYS A 21 -2.17 -10.96 -9.17
C LYS A 21 -1.36 -9.96 -9.99
N THR A 22 -1.43 -8.69 -9.64
CA THR A 22 -0.57 -7.65 -10.23
C THR A 22 0.92 -7.95 -9.99
N ALA A 23 1.27 -8.37 -8.77
CA ALA A 23 2.64 -8.80 -8.44
C ALA A 23 3.09 -9.97 -9.31
N GLN A 24 2.26 -11.02 -9.44
CA GLN A 24 2.57 -12.18 -10.30
C GLN A 24 2.72 -11.81 -11.78
N LEU A 25 1.88 -10.90 -12.29
CA LEU A 25 2.00 -10.45 -13.68
C LEU A 25 3.27 -9.63 -13.90
N ALA A 26 3.64 -8.79 -12.92
CA ALA A 26 4.86 -8.01 -12.99
C ALA A 26 6.13 -8.88 -13.04
N THR A 27 6.16 -10.01 -12.35
CA THR A 27 7.32 -10.93 -12.42
C THR A 27 7.52 -11.62 -13.76
N LYS A 28 6.50 -11.60 -14.63
CA LYS A 28 6.59 -12.15 -15.99
C LYS A 28 7.23 -11.20 -17.00
N LEU A 29 7.46 -9.96 -16.59
CA LEU A 29 8.12 -8.96 -17.42
C LEU A 29 9.63 -9.09 -17.28
N ASP A 30 10.33 -9.41 -18.36
CA ASP A 30 11.77 -9.71 -18.38
C ASP A 30 12.63 -8.56 -17.84
N TYR A 31 12.13 -7.34 -17.91
CA TYR A 31 12.83 -6.15 -17.42
C TYR A 31 12.60 -5.84 -15.94
N ILE A 32 11.75 -6.60 -15.23
CA ILE A 32 11.50 -6.45 -13.79
C ILE A 32 12.36 -7.45 -13.02
N ASP A 33 13.25 -6.94 -12.20
CA ASP A 33 14.13 -7.77 -11.38
C ASP A 33 13.39 -8.36 -10.17
N LYS A 34 12.60 -7.52 -9.48
CA LYS A 34 11.88 -7.90 -8.24
C LYS A 34 10.56 -7.18 -8.10
N VAL A 35 9.65 -7.80 -7.36
CA VAL A 35 8.41 -7.19 -6.87
C VAL A 35 8.43 -7.16 -5.36
N LEU A 36 8.31 -5.98 -4.77
CA LEU A 36 8.19 -5.76 -3.33
C LEU A 36 6.72 -5.52 -2.99
N PHE A 37 6.12 -6.47 -2.29
CA PHE A 37 4.76 -6.33 -1.79
C PHE A 37 4.83 -5.82 -0.34
N VAL A 38 4.45 -4.57 -0.15
CA VAL A 38 4.62 -3.85 1.11
C VAL A 38 3.28 -3.71 1.80
N VAL A 39 3.17 -4.31 2.98
CA VAL A 39 1.96 -4.30 3.79
C VAL A 39 2.19 -3.55 5.11
N ASP A 40 1.12 -3.13 5.77
CA ASP A 40 1.22 -2.64 7.13
C ASP A 40 1.52 -3.81 8.08
N ARG A 41 2.19 -3.52 9.19
CA ARG A 41 2.57 -4.51 10.21
C ARG A 41 1.38 -5.28 10.78
N LYS A 42 0.20 -4.65 10.83
CA LYS A 42 -1.01 -5.24 11.35
C LYS A 42 -1.64 -6.28 10.42
N ASP A 43 -1.35 -6.18 9.13
CA ASP A 43 -1.95 -7.01 8.09
C ASP A 43 -1.11 -8.28 7.80
N LEU A 44 0.06 -8.43 8.45
CA LEU A 44 0.89 -9.63 8.41
C LEU A 44 0.47 -10.64 9.48
N ASP A 45 -0.80 -10.96 9.52
CA ASP A 45 -1.27 -12.08 10.32
C ASP A 45 -1.06 -13.43 9.61
N TYR A 46 -1.24 -14.51 10.37
CA TYR A 46 -1.03 -15.86 9.85
C TYR A 46 -2.01 -16.21 8.70
N GLN A 47 -3.21 -15.63 8.69
CA GLN A 47 -4.21 -15.90 7.64
C GLN A 47 -3.82 -15.22 6.34
N THR A 48 -3.44 -13.97 6.39
CA THR A 48 -2.95 -13.20 5.24
C THR A 48 -1.72 -13.87 4.63
N MET A 49 -0.80 -14.35 5.46
CA MET A 49 0.38 -15.08 4.99
C MET A 49 0.01 -16.39 4.29
N LYS A 50 -0.98 -17.13 4.81
CA LYS A 50 -1.49 -18.33 4.14
C LYS A 50 -2.17 -18.04 2.81
N GLU A 51 -2.87 -16.93 2.69
CA GLU A 51 -3.47 -16.53 1.42
C GLU A 51 -2.40 -16.24 0.38
N TYR A 52 -1.34 -15.51 0.75
CA TYR A 52 -0.22 -15.27 -0.15
C TYR A 52 0.51 -16.55 -0.57
N ASP A 53 0.72 -17.51 0.35
CA ASP A 53 1.30 -18.81 0.03
C ASP A 53 0.42 -19.68 -0.89
N ARG A 54 -0.90 -19.47 -0.86
CA ARG A 54 -1.81 -20.13 -1.83
C ARG A 54 -1.65 -19.59 -3.24
N PHE A 55 -1.31 -18.30 -3.39
CA PHE A 55 -1.12 -17.69 -4.69
C PHE A 55 0.26 -17.98 -5.26
N GLU A 56 1.29 -18.05 -4.43
CA GLU A 56 2.65 -18.40 -4.82
C GLU A 56 3.38 -19.05 -3.64
N LYS A 57 3.70 -20.34 -3.79
CA LYS A 57 4.33 -21.15 -2.76
C LYS A 57 5.71 -20.60 -2.41
N GLY A 58 5.92 -20.19 -1.17
CA GLY A 58 7.17 -19.61 -0.69
C GLY A 58 7.30 -18.09 -0.86
N ALA A 59 6.34 -17.40 -1.49
CA ALA A 59 6.34 -15.93 -1.58
C ALA A 59 6.16 -15.28 -0.22
N ALA A 60 5.39 -15.93 0.66
CA ALA A 60 5.11 -15.51 2.02
C ALA A 60 6.14 -15.98 3.04
N ASN A 61 7.36 -16.34 2.63
CA ASN A 61 8.42 -16.59 3.59
C ASN A 61 8.55 -15.39 4.52
N SER A 62 7.94 -15.55 5.69
CA SER A 62 7.77 -14.48 6.67
C SER A 62 9.14 -13.84 6.92
N ASN A 63 9.27 -12.59 6.56
CA ASN A 63 10.42 -11.78 6.94
C ASN A 63 10.40 -11.59 8.45
N THR A 64 10.81 -12.59 9.19
CA THR A 64 10.89 -12.52 10.65
C THR A 64 11.91 -11.46 11.09
N SER A 65 12.89 -11.15 10.25
CA SER A 65 13.92 -10.15 10.54
C SER A 65 14.40 -9.41 9.29
N THR A 66 15.03 -8.25 9.49
CA THR A 66 15.70 -7.48 8.42
C THR A 66 16.81 -8.28 7.71
N ALA A 67 17.45 -9.22 8.41
CA ALA A 67 18.48 -10.10 7.84
C ALA A 67 17.87 -11.09 6.83
N VAL A 68 16.67 -11.62 7.10
CA VAL A 68 15.93 -12.47 6.16
C VAL A 68 15.52 -11.66 4.93
N LEU A 69 14.99 -10.44 5.12
CA LEU A 69 14.67 -9.55 4.02
C LEU A 69 15.89 -9.30 3.13
N LYS A 70 17.06 -9.02 3.72
CA LYS A 70 18.30 -8.82 2.97
C LYS A 70 18.64 -10.03 2.09
N ARG A 71 18.61 -11.24 2.65
CA ARG A 71 18.87 -12.48 1.88
C ARG A 71 17.90 -12.66 0.72
N GLN A 72 16.60 -12.40 0.93
CA GLN A 72 15.60 -12.49 -0.14
C GLN A 72 15.81 -11.43 -1.23
N LEU A 73 16.26 -10.24 -0.88
CA LEU A 73 16.60 -9.20 -1.85
C LEU A 73 17.84 -9.56 -2.69
N GLU A 74 18.77 -10.34 -2.12
CA GLU A 74 19.99 -10.84 -2.78
C GLU A 74 19.74 -12.12 -3.59
N ASP A 75 18.72 -12.91 -3.26
CA ASP A 75 18.39 -14.18 -3.93
C ASP A 75 17.65 -13.90 -5.26
N ASP A 76 18.28 -14.18 -6.39
CA ASP A 76 17.69 -13.95 -7.73
C ASP A 76 16.45 -14.82 -8.02
N ASN A 77 16.24 -15.92 -7.29
CA ASN A 77 15.07 -16.77 -7.42
C ASN A 77 13.84 -16.20 -6.68
N ALA A 78 14.06 -15.38 -5.65
CA ALA A 78 12.99 -14.73 -4.91
C ALA A 78 12.45 -13.52 -5.70
N LYS A 79 11.50 -13.74 -6.60
CA LYS A 79 10.94 -12.68 -7.45
C LYS A 79 9.94 -11.78 -6.73
N ILE A 80 9.06 -12.35 -5.90
CA ILE A 80 8.09 -11.61 -5.08
C ILE A 80 8.56 -11.66 -3.63
N ILE A 81 8.66 -10.51 -2.99
CA ILE A 81 9.10 -10.37 -1.59
C ILE A 81 8.03 -9.59 -0.84
N ILE A 82 7.39 -10.25 0.13
CA ILE A 82 6.39 -9.62 1.00
C ILE A 82 7.11 -9.08 2.23
N THR A 83 6.93 -7.81 2.53
CA THR A 83 7.57 -7.17 3.68
C THR A 83 6.68 -6.09 4.30
N THR A 84 7.04 -5.63 5.49
CA THR A 84 6.40 -4.46 6.07
C THR A 84 7.16 -3.19 5.73
N ILE A 85 6.46 -2.06 5.76
CA ILE A 85 7.08 -0.75 5.52
C ILE A 85 8.19 -0.46 6.53
N GLN A 86 8.02 -0.88 7.80
CA GLN A 86 9.01 -0.68 8.86
C GLN A 86 10.29 -1.48 8.60
N LYS A 87 10.16 -2.73 8.16
CA LYS A 87 11.32 -3.59 7.85
C LYS A 87 12.07 -3.06 6.63
N LEU A 88 11.33 -2.67 5.59
CA LEU A 88 11.93 -2.11 4.39
C LEU A 88 12.66 -0.80 4.69
N ALA A 89 12.05 0.11 5.46
CA ALA A 89 12.70 1.35 5.88
C ALA A 89 13.95 1.11 6.74
N THR A 90 13.90 0.14 7.65
CA THR A 90 15.05 -0.24 8.46
C THR A 90 16.19 -0.83 7.60
N PHE A 91 15.84 -1.67 6.62
CA PHE A 91 16.79 -2.20 5.65
C PHE A 91 17.47 -1.09 4.86
N ILE A 92 16.71 -0.14 4.31
CA ILE A 92 17.21 1.00 3.54
C ILE A 92 18.22 1.80 4.38
N LYS A 93 17.84 2.16 5.61
CA LYS A 93 18.72 2.96 6.50
C LYS A 93 20.05 2.26 6.82
N LYS A 94 20.02 0.94 6.95
CA LYS A 94 21.22 0.15 7.29
C LYS A 94 22.09 -0.23 6.08
N ASN A 95 21.54 -0.18 4.87
CA ASN A 95 22.19 -0.70 3.66
C ASN A 95 22.07 0.29 2.49
N ALA A 96 22.34 1.56 2.71
CA ALA A 96 22.15 2.65 1.73
C ALA A 96 22.84 2.45 0.36
N GLY A 97 23.91 1.64 0.31
CA GLY A 97 24.64 1.31 -0.92
C GLY A 97 24.31 -0.05 -1.53
N HIS A 98 23.21 -0.70 -1.10
CA HIS A 98 22.86 -2.04 -1.58
C HIS A 98 22.46 -2.04 -3.07
N SER A 99 22.90 -3.05 -3.82
CA SER A 99 22.69 -3.17 -5.28
C SER A 99 21.21 -3.22 -5.70
N ILE A 100 20.31 -3.62 -4.80
CA ILE A 100 18.86 -3.65 -5.08
C ILE A 100 18.30 -2.29 -5.49
N PHE A 101 18.90 -1.19 -5.02
CA PHE A 101 18.43 0.16 -5.34
C PHE A 101 18.69 0.57 -6.78
N ASP A 102 19.57 -0.13 -7.47
CA ASP A 102 19.88 0.07 -8.90
C ASP A 102 19.07 -0.87 -9.81
N LYS A 103 18.50 -1.94 -9.25
CA LYS A 103 17.64 -2.89 -9.96
C LYS A 103 16.27 -2.25 -10.28
N ARG A 104 15.60 -2.75 -11.32
CA ARG A 104 14.24 -2.32 -11.64
C ARG A 104 13.25 -3.11 -10.81
N VAL A 105 12.53 -2.42 -9.95
CA VAL A 105 11.59 -3.02 -9.00
C VAL A 105 10.17 -2.49 -9.17
N VAL A 106 9.20 -3.35 -8.95
CA VAL A 106 7.81 -2.94 -8.75
C VAL A 106 7.54 -2.95 -7.25
N ILE A 107 7.01 -1.86 -6.73
CA ILE A 107 6.65 -1.73 -5.32
C ILE A 107 5.14 -1.58 -5.24
N ILE A 108 4.48 -2.52 -4.57
CA ILE A 108 3.04 -2.54 -4.38
C ILE A 108 2.75 -2.31 -2.89
N PHE A 109 2.00 -1.27 -2.59
CA PHE A 109 1.52 -0.99 -1.23
C PHE A 109 0.08 -1.45 -1.07
N ASP A 110 -0.15 -2.40 -0.18
CA ASP A 110 -1.50 -2.71 0.28
C ASP A 110 -1.90 -1.78 1.41
N GLU A 111 -3.18 -1.40 1.47
CA GLU A 111 -3.72 -0.37 2.38
C GLU A 111 -2.89 0.92 2.37
N CYS A 112 -2.60 1.41 1.18
CA CYS A 112 -1.62 2.47 0.95
C CYS A 112 -1.96 3.81 1.64
N HIS A 113 -3.22 4.02 2.05
CA HIS A 113 -3.63 5.18 2.83
C HIS A 113 -2.94 5.27 4.20
N ARG A 114 -2.51 4.13 4.77
CA ARG A 114 -1.82 4.08 6.07
C ARG A 114 -0.33 4.42 5.98
N SER A 115 0.28 4.23 4.82
CA SER A 115 1.72 4.31 4.63
C SER A 115 2.19 5.52 3.83
N GLN A 116 1.27 6.26 3.21
CA GLN A 116 1.62 7.23 2.17
C GLN A 116 2.28 8.53 2.68
N PHE A 117 2.05 8.92 3.94
CA PHE A 117 2.49 10.22 4.46
C PHE A 117 3.63 10.13 5.48
N GLY A 118 4.42 9.10 5.46
CA GLY A 118 5.51 8.95 6.42
C GLY A 118 6.89 9.17 5.83
N ASP A 119 7.84 9.49 6.69
CA ASP A 119 9.26 9.53 6.34
C ASP A 119 9.74 8.21 5.70
N MET A 120 9.08 7.10 6.04
CA MET A 120 9.38 5.77 5.50
C MET A 120 9.05 5.66 4.02
N HIS A 121 7.90 6.19 3.59
CA HIS A 121 7.53 6.22 2.17
C HIS A 121 8.53 7.07 1.38
N GLN A 122 8.86 8.26 1.89
CA GLN A 122 9.86 9.14 1.25
C GLN A 122 11.23 8.47 1.16
N ALA A 123 11.66 7.77 2.22
CA ALA A 123 12.93 7.04 2.20
C ALA A 123 12.93 5.97 1.11
N ILE A 124 11.86 5.17 1.01
CA ILE A 124 11.73 4.12 -0.01
C ILE A 124 11.84 4.73 -1.40
N THR A 125 11.04 5.73 -1.72
CA THR A 125 11.02 6.36 -3.04
C THR A 125 12.30 7.11 -3.39
N LYS A 126 13.02 7.61 -2.38
CA LYS A 126 14.33 8.29 -2.55
C LYS A 126 15.45 7.34 -2.93
N TYR A 127 15.48 6.14 -2.34
CA TYR A 127 16.60 5.21 -2.52
C TYR A 127 16.49 4.34 -3.77
N PHE A 128 15.29 3.89 -4.12
CA PHE A 128 15.10 3.10 -5.34
C PHE A 128 15.15 4.00 -6.58
N LYS A 129 16.08 3.71 -7.49
CA LYS A 129 16.34 4.55 -8.69
C LYS A 129 15.44 4.21 -9.88
N LYS A 130 15.07 2.93 -10.01
CA LYS A 130 14.27 2.40 -11.11
C LYS A 130 13.11 1.61 -10.54
N TYR A 131 11.98 2.27 -10.31
CA TYR A 131 10.82 1.62 -9.71
C TYR A 131 9.51 2.03 -10.38
N ASN A 132 8.53 1.16 -10.24
CA ASN A 132 7.12 1.45 -10.49
C ASN A 132 6.40 1.32 -9.16
N LEU A 133 5.51 2.26 -8.86
CA LEU A 133 4.86 2.35 -7.56
C LEU A 133 3.36 2.22 -7.72
N PHE A 134 2.76 1.22 -7.07
CA PHE A 134 1.32 0.99 -7.09
C PHE A 134 0.75 1.00 -5.67
N GLY A 135 -0.36 1.71 -5.50
CA GLY A 135 -1.11 1.76 -4.24
C GLY A 135 -2.47 1.07 -4.36
N PHE A 136 -2.82 0.23 -3.39
CA PHE A 136 -4.15 -0.35 -3.26
C PHE A 136 -4.79 0.16 -1.98
N THR A 137 -6.02 0.66 -2.07
CA THR A 137 -6.73 1.20 -0.89
C THR A 137 -8.25 1.15 -1.05
N GLY A 138 -8.95 0.95 0.05
CA GLY A 138 -10.41 1.13 0.13
C GLY A 138 -10.82 2.57 0.45
N THR A 139 -9.88 3.39 0.94
CA THR A 139 -10.12 4.75 1.45
C THR A 139 -9.05 5.71 0.97
N PRO A 140 -9.07 6.10 -0.32
CA PRO A 140 -8.10 7.08 -0.83
C PRO A 140 -8.25 8.43 -0.11
N ILE A 141 -7.14 9.14 0.02
CA ILE A 141 -7.12 10.49 0.57
C ILE A 141 -7.18 11.48 -0.59
N PHE A 142 -8.24 12.23 -0.64
CA PHE A 142 -8.46 13.34 -1.59
C PHE A 142 -8.12 14.68 -0.95
N ALA A 143 -8.05 15.74 -1.73
CA ALA A 143 -7.76 17.08 -1.23
C ALA A 143 -8.78 17.56 -0.18
N VAL A 144 -10.04 17.16 -0.32
CA VAL A 144 -11.15 17.54 0.58
C VAL A 144 -11.09 16.89 1.96
N ASN A 145 -10.44 15.71 2.07
CA ASN A 145 -10.32 14.98 3.34
C ASN A 145 -8.86 14.82 3.78
N ALA A 146 -7.94 15.52 3.13
CA ALA A 146 -6.54 15.52 3.49
C ALA A 146 -6.33 16.34 4.76
N GLY A 147 -5.87 15.70 5.84
CA GLY A 147 -5.49 16.37 7.07
C GLY A 147 -4.28 17.30 6.92
N VAL A 148 -3.92 17.99 8.01
CA VAL A 148 -2.69 18.78 8.06
C VAL A 148 -1.48 17.84 8.00
N SER A 149 -0.73 17.88 6.91
CA SER A 149 0.48 17.09 6.73
C SER A 149 1.73 17.96 6.88
N LYS A 150 2.79 17.42 7.45
CA LYS A 150 4.11 18.07 7.49
C LYS A 150 4.71 18.28 6.10
N ASN A 151 4.28 17.47 5.12
CA ASN A 151 4.74 17.58 3.74
C ASN A 151 3.57 17.92 2.80
N PRO A 152 3.49 19.16 2.27
CA PRO A 152 2.40 19.59 1.38
C PRO A 152 2.32 18.82 0.06
N THR A 153 3.43 18.21 -0.38
CA THR A 153 3.52 17.49 -1.67
C THR A 153 3.10 16.02 -1.57
N LEU A 154 2.76 15.55 -0.37
CA LEU A 154 2.33 14.17 -0.11
C LEU A 154 1.08 14.15 0.78
N ARG A 155 0.06 14.91 0.40
CA ARG A 155 -1.19 15.03 1.17
C ARG A 155 -2.29 14.12 0.65
N THR A 156 -2.28 13.78 -0.63
CA THR A 156 -3.30 12.95 -1.27
C THR A 156 -2.71 11.64 -1.79
N THR A 157 -3.59 10.66 -2.02
CA THR A 157 -3.18 9.37 -2.60
C THR A 157 -2.58 9.56 -3.99
N GLU A 158 -3.17 10.43 -4.80
CA GLU A 158 -2.68 10.77 -6.14
C GLU A 158 -1.27 11.39 -6.10
N GLN A 159 -1.03 12.33 -5.18
CA GLN A 159 0.32 12.92 -5.01
C GLN A 159 1.38 11.89 -4.62
N ALA A 160 1.00 10.83 -3.88
CA ALA A 160 1.92 9.81 -3.43
C ALA A 160 2.18 8.70 -4.47
N PHE A 161 1.17 8.31 -5.24
CA PHE A 161 1.22 7.14 -6.11
C PHE A 161 1.06 7.46 -7.60
N GLY A 162 0.53 8.61 -7.96
CA GLY A 162 0.17 8.98 -9.33
C GLY A 162 -1.32 8.80 -9.62
N ASP A 163 -1.67 8.62 -10.89
CA ASP A 163 -3.04 8.59 -11.37
C ASP A 163 -3.88 7.44 -10.77
N GLN A 164 -5.19 7.67 -10.66
CA GLN A 164 -6.15 6.63 -10.36
C GLN A 164 -6.32 5.70 -11.56
N LEU A 165 -5.89 4.45 -11.41
CA LEU A 165 -5.90 3.48 -12.51
C LEU A 165 -7.22 2.71 -12.62
N HIS A 166 -7.87 2.44 -11.49
CA HIS A 166 -9.13 1.71 -11.43
C HIS A 166 -9.91 2.05 -10.16
N THR A 167 -11.24 1.95 -10.28
CA THR A 167 -12.18 2.17 -9.17
C THR A 167 -13.18 1.04 -9.09
N TYR A 168 -13.41 0.54 -7.89
CA TYR A 168 -14.53 -0.33 -7.54
C TYR A 168 -15.00 0.05 -6.13
N THR A 169 -16.03 0.89 -6.10
CA THR A 169 -16.53 1.50 -4.86
C THR A 169 -17.51 0.59 -4.13
N ILE A 170 -17.93 1.01 -2.93
CA ILE A 170 -19.00 0.32 -2.19
C ILE A 170 -20.33 0.33 -2.96
N VAL A 171 -20.58 1.36 -3.76
CA VAL A 171 -21.78 1.46 -4.59
C VAL A 171 -21.76 0.39 -5.69
N ASP A 172 -20.61 0.22 -6.35
CA ASP A 172 -20.42 -0.82 -7.37
C ASP A 172 -20.60 -2.21 -6.74
N ALA A 173 -20.02 -2.44 -5.55
CA ALA A 173 -20.14 -3.70 -4.84
C ALA A 173 -21.58 -4.02 -4.40
N ILE A 174 -22.40 -3.02 -4.05
CA ILE A 174 -23.82 -3.17 -3.75
C ILE A 174 -24.60 -3.50 -5.02
N ASN A 175 -24.34 -2.78 -6.11
CA ASN A 175 -25.00 -3.01 -7.41
C ASN A 175 -24.72 -4.43 -7.93
N ASP A 176 -23.48 -4.91 -7.76
CA ASP A 176 -23.07 -6.26 -8.12
C ASP A 176 -23.52 -7.33 -7.10
N LYS A 177 -24.23 -6.95 -6.05
CA LYS A 177 -24.70 -7.82 -4.98
C LYS A 177 -23.59 -8.56 -4.20
N ASN A 178 -22.39 -8.03 -4.24
CA ASN A 178 -21.24 -8.50 -3.46
C ASN A 178 -21.25 -7.99 -2.01
N VAL A 179 -21.97 -6.90 -1.76
CA VAL A 179 -22.16 -6.27 -0.45
C VAL A 179 -23.64 -5.95 -0.26
N LEU A 180 -24.15 -6.14 0.95
CA LEU A 180 -25.52 -5.79 1.29
C LEU A 180 -25.68 -4.24 1.31
N PRO A 181 -26.84 -3.73 0.85
CA PRO A 181 -27.14 -2.30 0.98
C PRO A 181 -27.23 -1.92 2.46
N PHE A 182 -26.85 -0.70 2.77
CA PHE A 182 -26.96 -0.14 4.12
C PHE A 182 -27.73 1.19 4.09
N ARG A 183 -28.30 1.54 5.23
CA ARG A 183 -28.95 2.81 5.47
C ARG A 183 -28.15 3.56 6.56
N VAL A 184 -27.99 4.87 6.36
CA VAL A 184 -27.40 5.74 7.36
C VAL A 184 -28.51 6.55 8.01
N ASP A 185 -28.71 6.32 9.30
CA ASP A 185 -29.66 7.10 10.11
C ASP A 185 -28.86 8.09 10.98
N TYR A 186 -29.17 9.38 10.87
CA TYR A 186 -28.55 10.42 11.68
C TYR A 186 -29.39 10.64 12.95
N ILE A 187 -28.80 10.42 14.11
CA ILE A 187 -29.42 10.69 15.40
C ILE A 187 -28.76 11.92 15.98
N LYS A 188 -29.52 13.00 16.12
CA LYS A 188 -29.06 14.20 16.81
C LYS A 188 -29.12 13.95 18.32
N THR A 189 -27.96 13.79 18.95
CA THR A 189 -27.85 13.47 20.38
C THR A 189 -27.64 14.68 21.28
N MET A 190 -27.22 15.81 20.72
CA MET A 190 -27.04 17.09 21.42
C MET A 190 -27.48 18.25 20.55
N ASP A 191 -28.14 19.23 21.14
CA ASP A 191 -28.31 20.56 20.54
C ASP A 191 -27.08 21.39 20.89
N ALA A 192 -26.31 21.81 19.89
CA ALA A 192 -25.28 22.80 20.12
C ALA A 192 -25.97 24.15 20.35
N GLU A 193 -25.75 24.78 21.49
CA GLU A 193 -26.15 26.18 21.67
C GLU A 193 -25.29 27.06 20.75
N PRO A 194 -25.94 27.92 19.94
CA PRO A 194 -25.22 28.70 18.93
C PRO A 194 -24.40 29.87 19.48
N ASP A 195 -24.42 30.13 20.78
CA ASP A 195 -23.86 31.33 21.41
C ASP A 195 -22.90 31.01 22.59
N ILE A 196 -21.99 30.04 22.43
CA ILE A 196 -20.85 29.97 23.36
C ILE A 196 -19.73 30.80 22.75
N ASP A 197 -19.60 32.04 23.25
CA ASP A 197 -18.45 32.89 22.96
C ASP A 197 -17.19 32.27 23.58
N ASP A 198 -16.16 32.01 22.78
CA ASP A 198 -14.87 31.45 23.21
C ASP A 198 -14.04 32.44 24.09
N LYS A 199 -14.71 33.19 24.95
CA LYS A 199 -14.10 34.16 25.84
C LYS A 199 -14.48 33.92 27.31
N GLU A 200 -14.11 32.76 27.82
CA GLU A 200 -13.84 32.60 29.27
C GLU A 200 -12.69 31.61 29.48
#